data_97d38981191a688eb7d3996e24325692
#
_entry.id   97d38981191a688eb7d3996e24325692
#
_cell.length_a   1.000
_cell.length_b   1.000
_cell.length_c   1.000
_cell.angle_alpha   90.00
_cell.angle_beta   90.00
_cell.angle_gamma   90.00
#
_symmetry.space_group_name_H-M   'P 1'
#
loop_
_entity.id
_entity.type
_entity.pdbx_description
1 polymer ?
#
loop_
_entity_poly.entity_id
_entity_poly.type
_entity_poly.pdbx_seq_one_letter_code
_entity_poly.pdbx_strand_id
1 'polypeptide(L)'
;LDIPLAKITGVTTGKIVDYGITDSMNMGAAMAPAACDTIVQHFEDFKTKPSDYDKIITGDLSQIGSKLLIDLLREKKIDISDRHMDCGLEIFKRKEQDVHAGGSGCGCSAVILAAYILPQIQKKIWKRVLFVPTGALLSKISFNEGASIPGIAHAVVIEALDSFDERFEKKQKTMSLAEGGKSCRNI
;
A
#
# COMPACT_ATOMS: atom_id res chain seq x y z
N LEU A 1 -26.40 2.12 -3.44
CA LEU A 1 -24.98 2.36 -3.75
C LEU A 1 -24.27 2.52 -2.42
N ASP A 2 -23.32 1.64 -2.14
CA ASP A 2 -22.52 1.71 -0.91
C ASP A 2 -21.69 2.99 -0.89
N ILE A 3 -21.52 3.56 0.29
CA ILE A 3 -20.71 4.78 0.49
C ILE A 3 -19.24 4.38 0.29
N PRO A 4 -18.49 5.06 -0.59
CA PRO A 4 -17.09 4.75 -0.76
C PRO A 4 -16.31 5.00 0.54
N LEU A 5 -15.38 4.10 0.87
CA LEU A 5 -14.60 4.17 2.12
C LEU A 5 -13.44 5.15 2.02
N ALA A 6 -12.87 5.30 0.83
CA ALA A 6 -11.68 6.10 0.54
C ALA A 6 -11.62 6.46 -0.94
N LYS A 7 -10.71 7.36 -1.31
CA LYS A 7 -10.41 7.72 -2.71
C LYS A 7 -8.93 7.49 -3.00
N ILE A 8 -8.61 7.13 -4.25
CA ILE A 8 -7.25 7.10 -4.78
C ILE A 8 -6.98 8.48 -5.42
N THR A 9 -5.92 9.15 -4.99
CA THR A 9 -5.57 10.51 -5.45
C THR A 9 -4.23 10.56 -6.19
N GLY A 10 -3.44 9.50 -6.16
CA GLY A 10 -2.18 9.42 -6.89
C GLY A 10 -1.74 7.98 -7.08
N VAL A 11 -1.04 7.72 -8.17
CA VAL A 11 -0.43 6.41 -8.48
C VAL A 11 0.95 6.65 -9.06
N THR A 12 1.95 5.92 -8.57
CA THR A 12 3.29 5.83 -9.16
C THR A 12 3.55 4.41 -9.59
N THR A 13 3.76 4.21 -10.88
CA THR A 13 4.17 2.90 -11.40
C THR A 13 5.65 2.72 -11.16
N GLY A 14 6.02 1.67 -10.41
CA GLY A 14 7.42 1.32 -10.22
C GLY A 14 7.98 0.50 -11.38
N LYS A 15 9.28 0.33 -11.36
CA LYS A 15 10.03 -0.51 -12.30
C LYS A 15 10.59 -1.75 -11.59
N ILE A 16 11.01 -2.72 -12.37
CA ILE A 16 11.75 -3.88 -11.87
C ILE A 16 13.15 -3.41 -11.45
N VAL A 17 13.56 -3.77 -10.23
CA VAL A 17 14.86 -3.47 -9.66
C VAL A 17 15.52 -4.76 -9.22
N ASP A 18 16.77 -4.98 -9.65
CA ASP A 18 17.55 -6.17 -9.34
C ASP A 18 18.91 -5.78 -8.72
N TYR A 19 19.10 -6.15 -7.47
CA TYR A 19 20.35 -5.95 -6.73
C TYR A 19 21.19 -7.25 -6.62
N GLY A 20 20.86 -8.27 -7.41
CA GLY A 20 21.59 -9.51 -7.44
C GLY A 20 21.34 -10.43 -6.23
N ILE A 21 20.25 -10.24 -5.51
CA ILE A 21 19.88 -11.09 -4.37
C ILE A 21 19.42 -12.45 -4.90
N THR A 22 20.05 -13.53 -4.43
CA THR A 22 19.74 -14.93 -4.82
C THR A 22 19.10 -15.73 -3.68
N ASP A 23 19.13 -15.20 -2.46
CA ASP A 23 18.57 -15.88 -1.28
C ASP A 23 17.04 -15.82 -1.28
N SER A 24 16.41 -16.92 -1.66
CA SER A 24 14.94 -17.06 -1.69
C SER A 24 14.29 -17.05 -0.31
N MET A 25 15.05 -17.25 0.76
CA MET A 25 14.56 -17.13 2.14
C MET A 25 14.56 -15.69 2.65
N ASN A 26 15.09 -14.74 1.87
CA ASN A 26 15.16 -13.33 2.22
C ASN A 26 14.54 -12.43 1.15
N MET A 27 13.26 -12.67 0.86
CA MET A 27 12.48 -11.91 -0.13
C MET A 27 12.40 -10.41 0.21
N GLY A 28 12.40 -10.07 1.50
CA GLY A 28 12.41 -8.67 1.92
C GLY A 28 13.64 -7.91 1.43
N ALA A 29 14.81 -8.54 1.41
CA ALA A 29 16.03 -7.95 0.85
C ALA A 29 15.93 -7.74 -0.67
N ALA A 30 15.28 -8.65 -1.40
CA ALA A 30 15.07 -8.53 -2.83
C ALA A 30 14.07 -7.41 -3.19
N MET A 31 13.03 -7.20 -2.37
CA MET A 31 11.97 -6.22 -2.64
C MET A 31 12.27 -4.80 -2.13
N ALA A 32 13.09 -4.65 -1.09
CA ALA A 32 13.37 -3.35 -0.47
C ALA A 32 13.96 -2.32 -1.45
N PRO A 33 14.88 -2.66 -2.38
CA PRO A 33 15.39 -1.72 -3.39
C PRO A 33 14.30 -1.19 -4.32
N ALA A 34 13.37 -2.04 -4.74
CA ALA A 34 12.25 -1.62 -5.60
C ALA A 34 11.28 -0.70 -4.86
N ALA A 35 10.99 -0.98 -3.59
CA ALA A 35 10.19 -0.10 -2.74
C ALA A 35 10.88 1.26 -2.54
N CYS A 36 12.21 1.27 -2.31
CA CYS A 36 12.99 2.49 -2.20
C CYS A 36 12.91 3.34 -3.47
N ASP A 37 13.15 2.74 -4.64
CA ASP A 37 13.08 3.43 -5.93
C ASP A 37 11.70 4.04 -6.17
N THR A 38 10.64 3.28 -5.93
CA THR A 38 9.25 3.74 -6.11
C THR A 38 8.88 4.87 -5.16
N ILE A 39 9.30 4.81 -3.88
CA ILE A 39 9.02 5.87 -2.90
C ILE A 39 9.76 7.16 -3.27
N VAL A 40 11.03 7.08 -3.68
CA VAL A 40 11.81 8.23 -4.15
C VAL A 40 11.13 8.87 -5.36
N GLN A 41 10.83 8.06 -6.37
CA GLN A 41 10.15 8.53 -7.58
C GLN A 41 8.80 9.18 -7.27
N HIS A 42 8.03 8.58 -6.35
CA HIS A 42 6.76 9.15 -5.92
C HIS A 42 6.92 10.56 -5.33
N PHE A 43 7.88 10.74 -4.42
CA PHE A 43 8.12 12.07 -3.83
C PHE A 43 8.60 13.09 -4.85
N GLU A 44 9.39 12.66 -5.83
CA GLU A 44 9.84 13.53 -6.92
C GLU A 44 8.70 13.94 -7.86
N ASP A 45 7.86 12.98 -8.29
CA ASP A 45 6.76 13.23 -9.23
C ASP A 45 5.66 14.12 -8.64
N PHE A 46 5.26 13.81 -7.40
CA PHE A 46 4.18 14.52 -6.72
C PHE A 46 4.65 15.74 -5.92
N LYS A 47 5.95 16.01 -5.85
CA LYS A 47 6.56 17.08 -5.04
C LYS A 47 6.11 17.02 -3.58
N THR A 48 6.04 15.81 -3.05
CA THR A 48 5.64 15.50 -1.67
C THR A 48 6.83 15.04 -0.85
N LYS A 49 6.64 14.96 0.46
CA LYS A 49 7.64 14.52 1.44
C LYS A 49 6.99 13.57 2.46
N PRO A 50 7.77 12.83 3.26
CA PRO A 50 7.21 11.88 4.23
C PRO A 50 6.17 12.49 5.17
N SER A 51 6.32 13.75 5.59
CA SER A 51 5.37 14.44 6.49
C SER A 51 3.99 14.71 5.89
N ASP A 52 3.82 14.56 4.59
CA ASP A 52 2.54 14.76 3.90
C ASP A 52 1.63 13.51 3.98
N TYR A 53 2.11 12.44 4.63
CA TYR A 53 1.40 11.18 4.83
C TYR A 53 1.33 10.84 6.30
N ASP A 54 0.19 10.32 6.76
CA ASP A 54 0.05 9.78 8.11
C ASP A 54 0.84 8.47 8.25
N LYS A 55 0.83 7.64 7.20
CA LYS A 55 1.60 6.40 7.10
C LYS A 55 2.13 6.17 5.69
N ILE A 56 3.29 5.54 5.62
CA ILE A 56 3.91 4.99 4.41
C ILE A 56 3.99 3.50 4.63
N ILE A 57 3.21 2.73 3.85
CA ILE A 57 2.88 1.35 4.16
C ILE A 57 3.42 0.45 3.06
N THR A 58 4.35 -0.44 3.40
CA THR A 58 4.90 -1.43 2.46
C THR A 58 4.16 -2.77 2.53
N GLY A 59 4.31 -3.59 1.48
CA GLY A 59 3.54 -4.80 1.28
C GLY A 59 3.89 -5.95 2.20
N ASP A 60 5.10 -6.48 2.06
CA ASP A 60 5.57 -7.67 2.80
C ASP A 60 7.11 -7.69 2.80
N LEU A 61 7.70 -6.62 3.30
CA LEU A 61 9.15 -6.54 3.45
C LEU A 61 9.66 -7.29 4.69
N SER A 62 8.77 -7.53 5.63
CA SER A 62 9.12 -8.09 6.94
C SER A 62 10.15 -7.25 7.71
N GLN A 63 10.75 -7.80 8.75
CA GLN A 63 11.71 -7.06 9.59
C GLN A 63 12.99 -6.68 8.86
N ILE A 64 13.53 -7.61 8.06
CA ILE A 64 14.81 -7.41 7.37
C ILE A 64 14.63 -6.39 6.25
N GLY A 65 13.66 -6.59 5.38
CA GLY A 65 13.41 -5.70 4.25
C GLY A 65 12.97 -4.30 4.68
N SER A 66 12.18 -4.18 5.76
CA SER A 66 11.79 -2.88 6.34
C SER A 66 13.01 -2.08 6.82
N LYS A 67 13.94 -2.75 7.51
CA LYS A 67 15.17 -2.10 7.95
C LYS A 67 16.02 -1.65 6.75
N LEU A 68 16.22 -2.53 5.77
CA LEU A 68 16.96 -2.22 4.55
C LEU A 68 16.33 -1.04 3.80
N LEU A 69 15.01 -1.01 3.67
CA LEU A 69 14.31 0.11 3.03
C LEU A 69 14.60 1.43 3.72
N ILE A 70 14.50 1.46 5.06
CA ILE A 70 14.78 2.68 5.84
C ILE A 70 16.23 3.14 5.64
N ASP A 71 17.18 2.21 5.66
CA ASP A 71 18.61 2.52 5.47
C ASP A 71 18.86 3.05 4.04
N LEU A 72 18.30 2.40 3.00
CA LEU A 72 18.42 2.86 1.60
C LEU A 72 17.81 4.26 1.39
N LEU A 73 16.68 4.56 2.01
CA LEU A 73 16.05 5.88 1.92
C LEU A 73 16.87 6.95 2.65
N ARG A 74 17.49 6.61 3.79
CA ARG A 74 18.38 7.53 4.50
C ARG A 74 19.62 7.92 3.70
N GLU A 75 20.17 7.01 2.91
CA GLU A 75 21.27 7.32 1.97
C GLU A 75 20.83 8.41 0.97
N LYS A 76 19.54 8.44 0.63
CA LYS A 76 18.93 9.46 -0.24
C LYS A 76 18.40 10.67 0.53
N LYS A 77 18.75 10.80 1.82
CA LYS A 77 18.30 11.87 2.73
C LYS A 77 16.78 11.94 2.95
N ILE A 78 16.12 10.79 2.85
CA ILE A 78 14.69 10.62 3.12
C ILE A 78 14.56 9.74 4.35
N ASP A 79 13.93 10.23 5.42
CA ASP A 79 13.62 9.43 6.61
C ASP A 79 12.12 9.22 6.72
N ILE A 80 11.71 7.96 6.75
CA ILE A 80 10.32 7.53 6.89
C ILE A 80 10.08 6.74 8.18
N SER A 81 11.07 6.61 9.06
CA SER A 81 11.06 5.66 10.18
C SER A 81 9.93 5.87 11.19
N ASP A 82 9.47 7.10 11.39
CA ASP A 82 8.34 7.46 12.26
C ASP A 82 6.97 7.15 11.64
N ARG A 83 6.89 7.00 10.32
CA ARG A 83 5.66 6.81 9.55
C ARG A 83 5.57 5.47 8.84
N HIS A 84 6.68 4.74 8.78
CA HIS A 84 6.73 3.45 8.11
C HIS A 84 5.92 2.39 8.86
N MET A 85 5.21 1.58 8.11
CA MET A 85 4.51 0.38 8.54
C MET A 85 4.68 -0.69 7.45
N ASP A 86 4.81 -1.94 7.84
CA ASP A 86 4.91 -3.04 6.87
C ASP A 86 3.81 -4.07 7.12
N CYS A 87 3.08 -4.45 6.08
CA CYS A 87 1.97 -5.40 6.19
C CYS A 87 2.41 -6.77 6.72
N GLY A 88 3.61 -7.23 6.35
CA GLY A 88 4.17 -8.49 6.83
C GLY A 88 4.57 -8.47 8.31
N LEU A 89 4.70 -7.28 8.90
CA LEU A 89 4.91 -7.13 10.34
C LEU A 89 3.60 -7.01 11.10
N GLU A 90 2.60 -6.36 10.52
CA GLU A 90 1.31 -6.08 11.16
C GLU A 90 0.37 -7.30 11.18
N ILE A 91 0.52 -8.24 10.25
CA ILE A 91 -0.35 -9.42 10.17
C ILE A 91 -0.16 -10.40 11.32
N PHE A 92 0.97 -10.31 12.04
CA PHE A 92 1.34 -11.22 13.12
C PHE A 92 1.42 -10.54 14.48
N LYS A 93 1.03 -11.25 15.52
CA LYS A 93 1.33 -10.92 16.91
C LYS A 93 2.73 -11.41 17.28
N ARG A 94 3.76 -10.74 16.81
CA ARG A 94 5.17 -11.17 16.86
C ARG A 94 5.70 -11.55 18.25
N LYS A 95 5.11 -10.99 19.32
CA LYS A 95 5.48 -11.34 20.72
C LYS A 95 4.88 -12.66 21.18
N GLU A 96 3.83 -13.12 20.53
CA GLU A 96 3.05 -14.29 20.91
C GLU A 96 3.24 -15.46 19.93
N GLN A 97 3.69 -15.17 18.71
CA GLN A 97 3.83 -16.13 17.63
C GLN A 97 5.29 -16.24 17.19
N ASP A 98 5.76 -17.45 16.98
CA ASP A 98 7.10 -17.72 16.42
C ASP A 98 7.07 -17.56 14.89
N VAL A 99 7.24 -16.33 14.45
CA VAL A 99 7.17 -15.93 13.03
C VAL A 99 8.50 -15.38 12.50
N HIS A 100 9.58 -15.54 13.27
CA HIS A 100 10.92 -15.05 12.93
C HIS A 100 10.91 -13.59 12.43
N ALA A 101 11.24 -13.36 11.15
CA ALA A 101 11.27 -12.02 10.56
C ALA A 101 9.88 -11.47 10.19
N GLY A 102 8.84 -12.27 10.25
CA GLY A 102 7.50 -11.95 9.74
C GLY A 102 7.35 -12.32 8.27
N GLY A 103 6.33 -11.75 7.63
CA GLY A 103 6.00 -12.05 6.23
C GLY A 103 4.93 -13.13 6.09
N SER A 104 4.18 -13.11 5.00
CA SER A 104 3.08 -14.05 4.76
C SER A 104 2.82 -14.31 3.27
N GLY A 105 3.59 -13.71 2.37
CA GLY A 105 3.49 -13.91 0.93
C GLY A 105 2.50 -12.99 0.22
N CYS A 106 2.13 -13.35 -1.01
CA CYS A 106 1.48 -12.48 -1.99
C CYS A 106 0.12 -11.89 -1.58
N GLY A 107 -0.59 -12.51 -0.66
CA GLY A 107 -1.88 -12.02 -0.15
C GLY A 107 -1.78 -11.00 0.99
N CYS A 108 -0.61 -10.84 1.59
CA CYS A 108 -0.40 -10.07 2.82
C CYS A 108 -0.89 -8.63 2.72
N SER A 109 -0.42 -7.90 1.71
CA SER A 109 -0.79 -6.49 1.54
C SER A 109 -2.28 -6.29 1.29
N ALA A 110 -2.93 -7.19 0.55
CA ALA A 110 -4.37 -7.11 0.29
C ALA A 110 -5.20 -7.34 1.56
N VAL A 111 -4.80 -8.31 2.38
CA VAL A 111 -5.47 -8.60 3.66
C VAL A 111 -5.35 -7.42 4.62
N ILE A 112 -4.15 -6.88 4.80
CA ILE A 112 -3.94 -5.73 5.69
C ILE A 112 -4.59 -4.47 5.14
N LEU A 113 -4.60 -4.25 3.81
CA LEU A 113 -5.34 -3.14 3.20
C LEU A 113 -6.82 -3.20 3.58
N ALA A 114 -7.47 -4.35 3.35
CA ALA A 114 -8.90 -4.52 3.57
C ALA A 114 -9.28 -4.53 5.07
N ALA A 115 -8.52 -5.28 5.88
CA ALA A 115 -8.89 -5.53 7.28
C ALA A 115 -8.41 -4.46 8.26
N TYR A 116 -7.36 -3.70 7.92
CA TYR A 116 -6.77 -2.74 8.84
C TYR A 116 -6.66 -1.33 8.25
N ILE A 117 -6.03 -1.14 7.09
CA ILE A 117 -5.74 0.20 6.54
C ILE A 117 -7.04 0.95 6.19
N LEU A 118 -7.92 0.35 5.39
CA LEU A 118 -9.19 0.99 5.01
C LEU A 118 -10.08 1.31 6.22
N PRO A 119 -10.24 0.47 7.25
CA PRO A 119 -10.91 0.84 8.49
C PRO A 119 -10.30 2.02 9.24
N GLN A 120 -8.95 2.18 9.25
CA GLN A 120 -8.31 3.34 9.86
C GLN A 120 -8.62 4.63 9.09
N ILE A 121 -8.65 4.56 7.77
CA ILE A 121 -9.01 5.67 6.89
C ILE A 121 -10.50 6.01 7.05
N GLN A 122 -11.38 5.01 7.07
CA GLN A 122 -12.81 5.20 7.26
C GLN A 122 -13.14 5.87 8.60
N LYS A 123 -12.42 5.51 9.66
CA LYS A 123 -12.54 6.14 10.99
C LYS A 123 -11.87 7.53 11.07
N LYS A 124 -11.27 7.99 9.97
CA LYS A 124 -10.51 9.25 9.89
C LYS A 124 -9.33 9.35 10.87
N ILE A 125 -8.82 8.19 11.34
CA ILE A 125 -7.59 8.11 12.14
C ILE A 125 -6.40 8.44 11.23
N TRP A 126 -6.40 7.92 10.02
CA TRP A 126 -5.50 8.30 8.94
C TRP A 126 -6.27 9.03 7.85
N LYS A 127 -5.75 10.17 7.42
CA LYS A 127 -6.35 10.98 6.36
C LYS A 127 -5.73 10.71 5.01
N ARG A 128 -4.41 10.46 5.00
CA ARG A 128 -3.65 10.24 3.76
C ARG A 128 -2.54 9.21 4.01
N VAL A 129 -2.54 8.15 3.25
CA VAL A 129 -1.50 7.11 3.31
C VAL A 129 -0.87 6.89 1.96
N LEU A 130 0.43 6.60 1.94
CA LEU A 130 1.14 6.09 0.77
C LEU A 130 1.24 4.57 0.93
N PHE A 131 0.49 3.84 0.13
CA PHE A 131 0.47 2.39 0.12
C PHE A 131 1.37 1.86 -1.00
N VAL A 132 2.39 1.08 -0.64
CA VAL A 132 3.46 0.61 -1.53
C VAL A 132 3.55 -0.92 -1.46
N PRO A 133 2.60 -1.65 -2.07
CA PRO A 133 2.69 -3.10 -2.16
C PRO A 133 3.94 -3.51 -2.94
N THR A 134 4.58 -4.59 -2.48
CA THR A 134 5.84 -5.09 -3.00
C THR A 134 5.68 -6.50 -3.57
N GLY A 135 6.52 -6.85 -4.51
CA GLY A 135 6.56 -8.18 -5.12
C GLY A 135 8.00 -8.60 -5.44
N ALA A 136 8.25 -9.90 -5.37
CA ALA A 136 9.50 -10.52 -5.80
C ALA A 136 9.23 -11.43 -7.01
N LEU A 137 10.06 -11.33 -8.03
CA LEU A 137 9.95 -12.10 -9.26
C LEU A 137 10.77 -13.38 -9.15
N LEU A 138 10.15 -14.41 -8.62
CA LEU A 138 10.77 -15.73 -8.43
C LEU A 138 9.95 -16.81 -9.14
N SER A 139 10.62 -17.64 -9.95
CA SER A 139 10.06 -18.83 -10.55
C SER A 139 10.86 -20.07 -10.16
N LYS A 140 10.28 -21.27 -10.32
CA LYS A 140 11.01 -22.52 -10.12
C LYS A 140 12.23 -22.64 -11.02
N ILE A 141 12.14 -22.12 -12.24
CA ILE A 141 13.22 -22.15 -13.23
C ILE A 141 14.36 -21.23 -12.78
N SER A 142 14.08 -19.94 -12.53
CA SER A 142 15.08 -18.98 -12.10
C SER A 142 15.75 -19.37 -10.78
N PHE A 143 14.99 -19.96 -9.84
CA PHE A 143 15.52 -20.48 -8.60
C PHE A 143 16.52 -21.63 -8.83
N ASN A 144 16.16 -22.63 -9.66
CA ASN A 144 17.02 -23.78 -9.95
C ASN A 144 18.28 -23.38 -10.73
N GLU A 145 18.21 -22.32 -11.51
CA GLU A 145 19.36 -21.75 -12.26
C GLU A 145 20.23 -20.83 -11.40
N GLY A 146 19.87 -20.59 -10.14
CA GLY A 146 20.60 -19.67 -9.26
C GLY A 146 20.54 -18.20 -9.70
N ALA A 147 19.52 -17.85 -10.48
CA ALA A 147 19.31 -16.47 -10.92
C ALA A 147 18.94 -15.56 -9.75
N SER A 148 19.23 -14.26 -9.92
CA SER A 148 18.80 -13.23 -8.96
C SER A 148 17.27 -13.11 -8.89
N ILE A 149 16.79 -12.52 -7.81
CA ILE A 149 15.38 -12.29 -7.53
C ILE A 149 15.08 -10.80 -7.66
N PRO A 150 14.64 -10.31 -8.82
CA PRO A 150 14.25 -8.93 -8.99
C PRO A 150 13.04 -8.57 -8.15
N GLY A 151 13.02 -7.36 -7.59
CA GLY A 151 11.88 -6.81 -6.90
C GLY A 151 11.07 -5.84 -7.76
N ILE A 152 9.81 -5.66 -7.41
CA ILE A 152 8.94 -4.61 -7.96
C ILE A 152 8.08 -4.03 -6.86
N ALA A 153 7.76 -2.74 -6.96
CA ALA A 153 6.79 -2.07 -6.10
C ALA A 153 6.03 -1.02 -6.91
N HIS A 154 4.80 -0.76 -6.52
CA HIS A 154 4.01 0.36 -7.04
C HIS A 154 3.52 1.18 -5.85
N ALA A 155 3.24 2.46 -6.04
CA ALA A 155 2.72 3.30 -4.97
C ALA A 155 1.33 3.85 -5.31
N VAL A 156 0.46 3.86 -4.31
CA VAL A 156 -0.91 4.39 -4.41
C VAL A 156 -1.16 5.32 -3.22
N VAL A 157 -1.59 6.54 -3.50
CA VAL A 157 -2.07 7.46 -2.47
C VAL A 157 -3.53 7.19 -2.20
N ILE A 158 -3.85 6.83 -0.95
CA ILE A 158 -5.22 6.59 -0.51
C ILE A 158 -5.57 7.65 0.53
N GLU A 159 -6.68 8.36 0.31
CA GLU A 159 -7.14 9.44 1.18
C GLU A 159 -8.54 9.16 1.73
N ALA A 160 -8.76 9.63 2.96
CA ALA A 160 -10.10 9.69 3.53
C ALA A 160 -10.98 10.62 2.70
N LEU A 161 -12.27 10.32 2.64
CA LEU A 161 -13.24 11.25 2.11
C LEU A 161 -13.50 12.34 3.15
N ASP A 162 -13.21 13.58 2.81
CA ASP A 162 -13.70 14.73 3.59
C ASP A 162 -15.22 14.75 3.47
N SER A 163 -15.93 14.77 4.59
CA SER A 163 -17.38 14.73 4.72
C SER A 163 -18.13 14.73 3.39
N PHE A 164 -18.90 13.68 3.13
CA PHE A 164 -19.84 13.53 2.03
C PHE A 164 -19.63 14.54 0.89
N ASP A 165 -19.02 14.11 -0.19
CA ASP A 165 -18.96 14.95 -1.40
C ASP A 165 -20.41 15.29 -1.75
N GLU A 166 -20.81 16.55 -1.56
CA GLU A 166 -22.16 17.08 -1.80
C GLU A 166 -22.72 16.69 -3.18
N ARG A 167 -21.83 16.32 -4.10
CA ARG A 167 -22.16 15.73 -5.40
C ARG A 167 -22.83 14.36 -5.30
N PHE A 168 -22.51 13.55 -4.30
CA PHE A 168 -23.17 12.25 -4.08
C PHE A 168 -24.56 12.44 -3.47
N GLU A 169 -24.74 13.37 -2.52
CA GLU A 169 -26.07 13.71 -1.99
C GLU A 169 -26.98 14.29 -3.07
N LYS A 170 -26.46 15.18 -3.93
CA LYS A 170 -27.24 15.70 -5.07
C LYS A 170 -27.66 14.58 -6.04
N LYS A 171 -26.75 13.63 -6.31
CA LYS A 171 -27.06 12.49 -7.20
C LYS A 171 -28.10 11.53 -6.60
N GLN A 172 -28.02 11.24 -5.30
CA GLN A 172 -29.04 10.43 -4.61
C GLN A 172 -30.39 11.15 -4.54
N LYS A 173 -30.41 12.44 -4.22
CA LYS A 173 -31.65 13.23 -4.25
C LYS A 173 -32.30 13.27 -5.65
N THR A 174 -31.48 13.41 -6.70
CA THR A 174 -31.99 13.43 -8.08
C THR A 174 -32.53 12.06 -8.49
N MET A 175 -31.90 10.96 -8.07
CA MET A 175 -32.40 9.60 -8.37
C MET A 175 -33.67 9.26 -7.57
N SER A 176 -33.76 9.61 -6.30
CA SER A 176 -34.96 9.36 -5.48
C SER A 176 -36.18 10.18 -5.96
N LEU A 177 -35.97 11.39 -6.48
CA LEU A 177 -36.99 12.21 -7.11
C LEU A 177 -37.46 11.65 -8.45
N ALA A 178 -36.54 11.00 -9.21
CA ALA A 178 -36.87 10.36 -10.49
C ALA A 178 -37.65 9.04 -10.30
N GLU A 179 -37.43 8.32 -9.20
CA GLU A 179 -38.16 7.07 -8.86
C GLU A 179 -39.51 7.36 -8.18
N GLY A 180 -39.62 8.42 -7.37
CA GLY A 180 -40.86 8.85 -6.75
C GLY A 180 -41.89 9.41 -7.73
N GLY A 181 -41.47 9.84 -8.92
CA GLY A 181 -42.37 10.40 -9.95
C GLY A 181 -43.12 9.36 -10.81
N LYS A 182 -42.90 8.06 -10.64
CA LYS A 182 -43.53 7.00 -11.45
C LYS A 182 -44.70 6.28 -10.77
N SER A 183 -45.11 6.67 -9.56
CA SER A 183 -46.16 5.96 -8.81
C SER A 183 -47.52 6.61 -8.78
N CYS A 184 -47.91 7.47 -9.72
CA CYS A 184 -49.27 7.95 -9.83
C CYS A 184 -49.68 8.20 -11.27
N ARG A 185 -49.99 7.12 -12.00
CA ARG A 185 -50.92 7.13 -13.15
C ARG A 185 -51.24 5.70 -13.53
N ASN A 186 -52.27 5.14 -12.89
CA ASN A 186 -53.16 4.14 -13.46
C ASN A 186 -54.41 4.13 -12.56
N ILE A 187 -55.40 4.90 -12.97
CA ILE A 187 -56.82 4.65 -12.85
C ILE A 187 -57.42 4.83 -14.24
#